data_e996c6105451d8762bbf83c076361420
#
_entry.id   e996c6105451d8762bbf83c076361420
#
_cell.length_a   1.000
_cell.length_b   1.000
_cell.length_c   1.000
_cell.angle_alpha   90.00
_cell.angle_beta   90.00
_cell.angle_gamma   90.00
#
_symmetry.space_group_name_H-M   'P 1'
#
loop_
_entity.id
_entity.type
_entity.pdbx_description
1 polymer ?
#
loop_
_entity_poly.entity_id
_entity_poly.type
_entity_poly.pdbx_seq_one_letter_code
_entity_poly.pdbx_strand_id
1 'polypeptide(L)'
;MNPLSPLADRVRPQSFDEIAGQSHLFGENGILRRMVERGVIPSMIFFGPPGCGKTTAASIIAKQCGKTLYKLNATTASLQDIRDVAKDTGTILGAGGVVLYLDEIQYFNKKQQQSLLEYLEDGRITLIASTTENPYYYIYDALLSRCSVFEFKHVEPEEIEKRLRAVIGQEYPGATVTEDALRALADAGAGDVRRSITMLEVAMGAADTDENGNPVVDAELVDSLTSSVSQSNFDRDGDVHYDLLSCLQKSIRGSDPDAAVFYLARLLEGGDLISPCRRLLVIASEDIGPAYPMAAVIVQSCVEAARELGLPEARIPLANAAVILATAPKSNSAISAIDAATEEIHAGHGTEIPKHLRSPKFTGYKYPHAYPGHWVEQQYLPDDLKGKKFYEFGENKTEQAAKAYFEKIKGGK
;
A
#
# COMPACT_ATOMS: atom_id res chain seq x y z
N MET A 1 26.08 -16.37 -16.26
CA MET A 1 25.03 -16.42 -15.21
C MET A 1 25.13 -17.77 -14.51
N ASN A 2 24.82 -17.84 -13.22
CA ASN A 2 24.84 -19.11 -12.50
C ASN A 2 23.62 -19.95 -12.94
N PRO A 3 23.80 -21.15 -13.53
CA PRO A 3 22.67 -21.99 -13.99
C PRO A 3 21.76 -22.47 -12.85
N LEU A 4 22.17 -22.29 -11.60
CA LEU A 4 21.40 -22.65 -10.41
C LEU A 4 20.52 -21.50 -9.89
N SER A 5 20.52 -20.32 -10.51
CA SER A 5 19.62 -19.23 -10.08
C SER A 5 18.20 -19.44 -10.64
N PRO A 6 17.15 -19.00 -9.91
CA PRO A 6 15.77 -19.09 -10.38
C PRO A 6 15.58 -18.48 -11.78
N LEU A 7 14.70 -19.07 -12.58
CA LEU A 7 14.43 -18.61 -13.95
C LEU A 7 14.11 -17.11 -14.02
N ALA A 8 13.26 -16.63 -13.12
CA ALA A 8 12.88 -15.21 -13.06
C ALA A 8 14.07 -14.24 -12.91
N ASP A 9 15.16 -14.69 -12.29
CA ASP A 9 16.38 -13.88 -12.17
C ASP A 9 17.27 -14.02 -13.41
N ARG A 10 17.33 -15.20 -14.04
CA ARG A 10 18.10 -15.43 -15.26
C ARG A 10 17.59 -14.63 -16.45
N VAL A 11 16.25 -14.59 -16.58
CA VAL A 11 15.57 -13.92 -17.70
C VAL A 11 15.19 -12.46 -17.37
N ARG A 12 15.83 -11.84 -16.37
CA ARG A 12 15.51 -10.47 -15.97
C ARG A 12 15.74 -9.50 -17.16
N PRO A 13 14.76 -8.65 -17.51
CA PRO A 13 14.88 -7.64 -18.57
C PRO A 13 16.15 -6.82 -18.49
N GLN A 14 16.77 -6.57 -19.62
CA GLN A 14 17.99 -5.78 -19.77
C GLN A 14 17.76 -4.42 -20.43
N SER A 15 16.59 -4.22 -21.03
CA SER A 15 16.14 -2.99 -21.67
C SER A 15 14.71 -2.64 -21.25
N PHE A 16 14.30 -1.39 -21.46
CA PHE A 16 12.92 -0.96 -21.16
C PHE A 16 11.89 -1.69 -22.03
N ASP A 17 12.24 -2.06 -23.25
CA ASP A 17 11.35 -2.74 -24.20
C ASP A 17 11.01 -4.17 -23.78
N GLU A 18 11.81 -4.76 -22.89
CA GLU A 18 11.59 -6.09 -22.33
C GLU A 18 10.74 -6.07 -21.05
N ILE A 19 10.49 -4.89 -20.45
CA ILE A 19 9.64 -4.78 -19.27
C ILE A 19 8.19 -4.99 -19.71
N ALA A 20 7.54 -6.01 -19.16
CA ALA A 20 6.14 -6.28 -19.43
C ALA A 20 5.26 -5.15 -18.87
N GLY A 21 4.33 -4.67 -19.66
CA GLY A 21 3.44 -3.56 -19.29
C GLY A 21 4.18 -2.24 -19.07
N GLN A 22 3.64 -1.38 -18.18
CA GLN A 22 4.22 -0.09 -17.77
C GLN A 22 4.49 0.87 -18.94
N SER A 23 3.69 0.82 -20.00
CA SER A 23 3.87 1.66 -21.21
C SER A 23 3.83 3.17 -20.90
N HIS A 24 3.10 3.60 -19.87
CA HIS A 24 3.04 4.97 -19.40
C HIS A 24 4.39 5.48 -18.84
N LEU A 25 5.26 4.58 -18.36
CA LEU A 25 6.60 4.89 -17.85
C LEU A 25 7.69 4.65 -18.89
N PHE A 26 7.62 3.53 -19.63
CA PHE A 26 8.71 3.03 -20.47
C PHE A 26 8.37 2.87 -21.95
N GLY A 27 7.12 3.08 -22.38
CA GLY A 27 6.75 3.10 -23.80
C GLY A 27 7.52 4.19 -24.57
N GLU A 28 7.34 4.29 -25.89
CA GLU A 28 8.04 5.28 -26.74
C GLU A 28 7.90 6.73 -26.22
N ASN A 29 6.73 7.07 -25.66
CA ASN A 29 6.46 8.38 -25.06
C ASN A 29 6.52 8.35 -23.51
N GLY A 30 7.02 7.27 -22.92
CA GLY A 30 7.09 7.08 -21.47
C GLY A 30 7.95 8.14 -20.79
N ILE A 31 7.47 8.63 -19.64
CA ILE A 31 8.14 9.74 -18.95
C ILE A 31 9.53 9.33 -18.45
N LEU A 32 9.68 8.14 -17.85
CA LEU A 32 10.96 7.66 -17.34
C LEU A 32 11.95 7.35 -18.48
N ARG A 33 11.47 6.76 -19.59
CA ARG A 33 12.32 6.53 -20.78
C ARG A 33 12.94 7.84 -21.25
N ARG A 34 12.13 8.86 -21.47
CA ARG A 34 12.61 10.18 -21.95
C ARG A 34 13.58 10.87 -20.99
N MET A 35 13.37 10.72 -19.67
CA MET A 35 14.27 11.27 -18.65
C MET A 35 15.65 10.60 -18.72
N VAL A 36 15.65 9.28 -18.78
CA VAL A 36 16.88 8.46 -18.82
C VAL A 36 17.66 8.70 -20.13
N GLU A 37 16.99 8.76 -21.28
CA GLU A 37 17.61 9.08 -22.58
C GLU A 37 18.27 10.46 -22.60
N ARG A 38 17.77 11.40 -21.79
CA ARG A 38 18.37 12.73 -21.60
C ARG A 38 19.47 12.76 -20.52
N GLY A 39 19.77 11.61 -19.89
CA GLY A 39 20.74 11.49 -18.80
C GLY A 39 20.28 12.10 -17.47
N VAL A 40 19.00 12.41 -17.31
CA VAL A 40 18.44 13.04 -16.10
C VAL A 40 17.84 11.94 -15.20
N ILE A 41 18.46 11.73 -14.04
CA ILE A 41 17.94 10.79 -13.03
C ILE A 41 17.79 11.54 -11.71
N PRO A 42 16.60 12.05 -11.37
CA PRO A 42 16.32 12.54 -10.03
C PRO A 42 16.19 11.37 -9.05
N SER A 43 16.18 11.66 -7.76
CA SER A 43 15.76 10.69 -6.78
C SER A 43 14.27 10.36 -6.97
N MET A 44 13.91 9.07 -6.87
CA MET A 44 12.59 8.55 -7.25
C MET A 44 12.05 7.58 -6.22
N ILE A 45 10.74 7.49 -6.15
CA ILE A 45 10.01 6.48 -5.39
C ILE A 45 9.11 5.73 -6.37
N PHE A 46 9.31 4.42 -6.48
CA PHE A 46 8.48 3.51 -7.25
C PHE A 46 7.49 2.82 -6.33
N PHE A 47 6.20 3.02 -6.53
CA PHE A 47 5.19 2.32 -5.74
C PHE A 47 4.25 1.52 -6.65
N GLY A 48 3.72 0.44 -6.14
CA GLY A 48 2.81 -0.44 -6.85
C GLY A 48 3.00 -1.91 -6.47
N PRO A 49 2.20 -2.82 -7.08
CA PRO A 49 2.15 -4.24 -6.71
C PRO A 49 3.50 -4.95 -6.86
N PRO A 50 3.67 -6.13 -6.22
CA PRO A 50 4.86 -6.95 -6.42
C PRO A 50 4.95 -7.44 -7.86
N GLY A 51 6.14 -7.84 -8.29
CA GLY A 51 6.39 -8.45 -9.61
C GLY A 51 6.17 -7.58 -10.85
N CYS A 52 5.77 -6.31 -10.71
CA CYS A 52 5.50 -5.38 -11.82
C CYS A 52 6.75 -4.71 -12.43
N GLY A 53 7.97 -5.06 -11.96
CA GLY A 53 9.23 -4.64 -12.59
C GLY A 53 9.99 -3.51 -11.91
N LYS A 54 9.63 -3.02 -10.70
CA LYS A 54 10.29 -1.90 -9.99
C LYS A 54 11.82 -2.07 -9.86
N THR A 55 12.27 -3.20 -9.32
CA THR A 55 13.70 -3.53 -9.15
C THR A 55 14.43 -3.64 -10.49
N THR A 56 13.77 -4.19 -11.50
CA THR A 56 14.29 -4.32 -12.87
C THR A 56 14.49 -2.96 -13.51
N ALA A 57 13.47 -2.09 -13.43
CA ALA A 57 13.54 -0.72 -13.93
C ALA A 57 14.71 0.06 -13.30
N ALA A 58 14.87 0.00 -11.98
CA ALA A 58 15.98 0.65 -11.28
C ALA A 58 17.35 0.17 -11.80
N SER A 59 17.47 -1.15 -12.08
CA SER A 59 18.72 -1.74 -12.62
C SER A 59 19.00 -1.24 -14.04
N ILE A 60 18.00 -1.17 -14.90
CA ILE A 60 18.14 -0.68 -16.28
C ILE A 60 18.49 0.81 -16.28
N ILE A 61 17.80 1.63 -15.45
CA ILE A 61 18.07 3.06 -15.30
C ILE A 61 19.54 3.31 -14.90
N ALA A 62 19.99 2.64 -13.85
CA ALA A 62 21.39 2.81 -13.38
C ALA A 62 22.41 2.43 -14.47
N LYS A 63 22.16 1.31 -15.18
CA LYS A 63 23.02 0.83 -16.27
C LYS A 63 23.07 1.80 -17.44
N GLN A 64 21.92 2.29 -17.91
CA GLN A 64 21.86 3.22 -19.05
C GLN A 64 22.51 4.56 -18.76
N CYS A 65 22.48 5.00 -17.50
CA CYS A 65 23.10 6.25 -17.09
C CYS A 65 24.56 6.08 -16.60
N GLY A 66 25.14 4.88 -16.75
CA GLY A 66 26.54 4.61 -16.39
C GLY A 66 26.83 4.76 -14.90
N LYS A 67 25.82 4.63 -14.03
CA LYS A 67 25.97 4.78 -12.58
C LYS A 67 26.16 3.43 -11.89
N THR A 68 26.93 3.41 -10.81
CA THR A 68 27.07 2.21 -9.97
C THR A 68 25.81 2.01 -9.14
N LEU A 69 25.21 0.81 -9.23
CA LEU A 69 23.98 0.45 -8.52
C LEU A 69 24.29 -0.34 -7.25
N TYR A 70 23.89 0.19 -6.11
CA TYR A 70 23.81 -0.53 -4.84
C TYR A 70 22.38 -0.91 -4.54
N LYS A 71 22.17 -2.15 -4.09
CA LYS A 71 20.83 -2.67 -3.73
C LYS A 71 20.80 -3.01 -2.26
N LEU A 72 19.89 -2.37 -1.53
CA LEU A 72 19.59 -2.65 -0.14
C LEU A 72 18.11 -2.99 0.01
N ASN A 73 17.80 -3.85 0.98
CA ASN A 73 16.41 -4.12 1.36
C ASN A 73 16.18 -3.53 2.76
N ALA A 74 15.17 -2.67 2.92
CA ALA A 74 14.90 -1.98 4.16
C ALA A 74 14.50 -2.91 5.32
N THR A 75 14.11 -4.16 5.03
CA THR A 75 13.81 -5.16 6.08
C THR A 75 15.07 -5.65 6.78
N THR A 76 16.24 -5.61 6.12
CA THR A 76 17.51 -6.14 6.63
C THR A 76 18.62 -5.09 6.74
N ALA A 77 18.50 -4.00 5.98
CA ALA A 77 19.53 -2.98 5.93
C ALA A 77 19.58 -2.11 7.18
N SER A 78 20.78 -1.74 7.57
CA SER A 78 21.10 -0.85 8.67
C SER A 78 21.51 0.55 8.20
N LEU A 79 21.57 1.54 9.12
CA LEU A 79 22.15 2.85 8.84
C LEU A 79 23.65 2.76 8.45
N GLN A 80 24.35 1.72 8.89
CA GLN A 80 25.74 1.52 8.55
C GLN A 80 25.90 1.15 7.08
N ASP A 81 25.03 0.31 6.53
CA ASP A 81 25.07 -0.06 5.11
C ASP A 81 24.88 1.17 4.20
N ILE A 82 24.00 2.10 4.57
CA ILE A 82 23.83 3.37 3.84
C ILE A 82 25.11 4.21 3.90
N ARG A 83 25.77 4.29 5.07
CA ARG A 83 27.02 5.03 5.23
C ARG A 83 28.15 4.42 4.41
N ASP A 84 28.18 3.10 4.29
CA ASP A 84 29.21 2.41 3.52
C ASP A 84 29.01 2.65 2.02
N VAL A 85 27.76 2.63 1.51
CA VAL A 85 27.43 3.08 0.16
C VAL A 85 27.84 4.54 -0.07
N ALA A 86 27.61 5.42 0.90
CA ALA A 86 27.99 6.82 0.80
C ALA A 86 29.52 7.05 0.77
N LYS A 87 30.31 6.22 1.44
CA LYS A 87 31.79 6.26 1.37
C LYS A 87 32.30 5.91 -0.03
N ASP A 88 31.66 4.96 -0.69
CA ASP A 88 32.05 4.51 -2.03
C ASP A 88 31.86 5.58 -3.10
N THR A 89 31.05 6.62 -2.85
CA THR A 89 30.90 7.77 -3.77
C THR A 89 32.21 8.55 -3.97
N GLY A 90 33.12 8.50 -3.00
CA GLY A 90 34.48 9.11 -3.07
C GLY A 90 35.53 8.23 -3.72
N THR A 91 35.22 7.02 -4.15
CA THR A 91 36.14 6.06 -4.74
C THR A 91 36.07 6.08 -6.28
N ILE A 92 37.01 5.39 -6.94
CA ILE A 92 37.00 5.20 -8.40
C ILE A 92 35.72 4.51 -8.88
N LEU A 93 35.13 3.63 -8.07
CA LEU A 93 33.87 2.93 -8.37
C LEU A 93 32.66 3.88 -8.36
N GLY A 94 32.70 4.94 -7.55
CA GLY A 94 31.64 5.95 -7.45
C GLY A 94 31.83 7.17 -8.37
N ALA A 95 32.93 7.26 -9.13
CA ALA A 95 33.27 8.42 -9.96
C ALA A 95 32.19 8.77 -11.02
N GLY A 96 31.43 7.77 -11.49
CA GLY A 96 30.28 7.95 -12.39
C GLY A 96 28.96 8.34 -11.71
N GLY A 97 28.96 8.47 -10.38
CA GLY A 97 27.78 8.63 -9.55
C GLY A 97 27.20 7.30 -9.06
N VAL A 98 26.53 7.36 -7.93
CA VAL A 98 25.94 6.19 -7.26
C VAL A 98 24.41 6.26 -7.27
N VAL A 99 23.78 5.15 -7.64
CA VAL A 99 22.35 4.89 -7.44
C VAL A 99 22.18 3.92 -6.29
N LEU A 100 21.48 4.33 -5.26
CA LEU A 100 21.01 3.45 -4.19
C LEU A 100 19.59 3.00 -4.51
N TYR A 101 19.41 1.73 -4.82
CA TYR A 101 18.08 1.11 -4.84
C TYR A 101 17.75 0.57 -3.44
N LEU A 102 16.71 1.12 -2.84
CA LEU A 102 16.24 0.72 -1.52
C LEU A 102 14.86 0.07 -1.66
N ASP A 103 14.83 -1.26 -1.52
CA ASP A 103 13.60 -2.03 -1.60
C ASP A 103 12.81 -1.99 -0.30
N GLU A 104 11.48 -1.93 -0.41
CA GLU A 104 10.52 -1.93 0.71
C GLU A 104 10.78 -0.82 1.74
N ILE A 105 10.98 0.42 1.28
CA ILE A 105 11.36 1.58 2.11
C ILE A 105 10.42 1.83 3.31
N GLN A 106 9.16 1.38 3.28
CA GLN A 106 8.21 1.52 4.39
C GLN A 106 8.66 0.81 5.67
N TYR A 107 9.60 -0.14 5.60
CA TYR A 107 10.18 -0.79 6.78
C TYR A 107 11.25 0.06 7.46
N PHE A 108 11.75 1.10 6.81
CA PHE A 108 12.62 2.07 7.48
C PHE A 108 11.80 2.99 8.39
N ASN A 109 12.22 3.10 9.64
CA ASN A 109 11.63 4.08 10.56
C ASN A 109 12.00 5.53 10.14
N LYS A 110 11.31 6.51 10.73
CA LYS A 110 11.50 7.93 10.41
C LYS A 110 12.95 8.39 10.52
N LYS A 111 13.70 7.91 11.54
CA LYS A 111 15.11 8.29 11.74
C LYS A 111 16.00 7.72 10.64
N GLN A 112 15.74 6.51 10.18
CA GLN A 112 16.46 5.89 9.06
C GLN A 112 16.18 6.64 7.76
N GLN A 113 14.91 6.97 7.49
CA GLN A 113 14.55 7.77 6.31
C GLN A 113 15.16 9.17 6.34
N GLN A 114 15.21 9.82 7.51
CA GLN A 114 15.87 11.12 7.68
C GLN A 114 17.36 11.06 7.37
N SER A 115 18.05 9.97 7.70
CA SER A 115 19.49 9.85 7.42
C SER A 115 19.83 9.81 5.92
N LEU A 116 18.85 9.48 5.04
CA LEU A 116 19.04 9.52 3.60
C LEU A 116 19.10 10.97 3.06
N LEU A 117 18.43 11.91 3.72
CA LEU A 117 18.30 13.30 3.24
C LEU A 117 19.65 13.97 3.02
N GLU A 118 20.59 13.78 3.94
CA GLU A 118 21.95 14.35 3.83
C GLU A 118 22.61 13.97 2.51
N TYR A 119 22.52 12.71 2.10
CA TYR A 119 23.18 12.18 0.91
C TYR A 119 22.46 12.52 -0.40
N LEU A 120 21.15 12.80 -0.30
CA LEU A 120 20.36 13.28 -1.43
C LEU A 120 20.59 14.76 -1.71
N GLU A 121 20.70 15.56 -0.63
CA GLU A 121 20.88 17.02 -0.72
C GLU A 121 22.25 17.43 -1.27
N ASP A 122 23.28 16.69 -0.91
CA ASP A 122 24.63 16.94 -1.42
C ASP A 122 24.92 16.23 -2.77
N GLY A 123 23.94 15.48 -3.29
CA GLY A 123 24.02 14.81 -4.59
C GLY A 123 24.97 13.60 -4.65
N ARG A 124 25.48 13.14 -3.50
CA ARG A 124 26.35 11.94 -3.43
C ARG A 124 25.62 10.70 -3.88
N ILE A 125 24.36 10.56 -3.52
CA ILE A 125 23.53 9.40 -3.84
C ILE A 125 22.29 9.84 -4.61
N THR A 126 21.99 9.16 -5.71
CA THR A 126 20.67 9.20 -6.34
C THR A 126 19.86 8.04 -5.77
N LEU A 127 18.75 8.33 -5.07
CA LEU A 127 17.89 7.31 -4.49
C LEU A 127 16.85 6.84 -5.50
N ILE A 128 16.68 5.53 -5.64
CA ILE A 128 15.50 4.90 -6.22
C ILE A 128 14.92 3.99 -5.13
N ALA A 129 13.90 4.42 -4.43
CA ALA A 129 13.22 3.61 -3.43
C ALA A 129 12.02 2.88 -4.03
N SER A 130 11.68 1.70 -3.52
CA SER A 130 10.47 0.98 -3.90
C SER A 130 9.61 0.67 -2.68
N THR A 131 8.30 0.58 -2.90
CA THR A 131 7.31 0.18 -1.91
C THR A 131 6.10 -0.46 -2.58
N THR A 132 5.46 -1.39 -1.89
CA THR A 132 4.13 -1.91 -2.26
C THR A 132 2.99 -1.10 -1.63
N GLU A 133 3.30 -0.23 -0.67
CA GLU A 133 2.34 0.57 0.06
C GLU A 133 2.23 1.99 -0.53
N ASN A 134 1.14 2.69 -0.23
CA ASN A 134 0.97 4.08 -0.67
C ASN A 134 2.04 4.98 -0.03
N PRO A 135 2.94 5.60 -0.83
CA PRO A 135 4.09 6.34 -0.31
C PRO A 135 3.71 7.54 0.57
N TYR A 136 2.56 8.15 0.32
CA TYR A 136 2.09 9.33 1.06
C TYR A 136 1.73 9.04 2.54
N TYR A 137 1.57 7.77 2.92
CA TYR A 137 1.29 7.38 4.31
C TYR A 137 2.51 6.82 5.05
N TYR A 138 3.51 6.30 4.33
CA TYR A 138 4.61 5.56 4.94
C TYR A 138 5.96 6.22 4.79
N ILE A 139 6.10 7.14 3.84
CA ILE A 139 7.37 7.81 3.59
C ILE A 139 7.35 9.20 4.24
N TYR A 140 8.46 9.55 4.87
CA TYR A 140 8.62 10.83 5.53
C TYR A 140 8.51 11.99 4.54
N ASP A 141 7.69 13.00 4.86
CA ASP A 141 7.34 14.13 3.98
C ASP A 141 8.57 14.85 3.38
N ALA A 142 9.63 15.02 4.19
CA ALA A 142 10.85 15.66 3.73
C ALA A 142 11.59 14.83 2.66
N LEU A 143 11.43 13.50 2.66
CA LEU A 143 11.96 12.63 1.62
C LEU A 143 11.08 12.65 0.38
N LEU A 144 9.75 12.60 0.57
CA LEU A 144 8.76 12.73 -0.51
C LEU A 144 8.94 14.02 -1.31
N SER A 145 9.17 15.15 -0.63
CA SER A 145 9.35 16.45 -1.28
C SER A 145 10.62 16.55 -2.16
N ARG A 146 11.56 15.61 -2.01
CA ARG A 146 12.83 15.54 -2.76
C ARG A 146 12.86 14.42 -3.80
N CYS A 147 11.82 13.63 -3.87
CA CYS A 147 11.72 12.50 -4.80
C CYS A 147 10.53 12.65 -5.73
N SER A 148 10.70 12.22 -6.97
CA SER A 148 9.59 12.07 -7.91
C SER A 148 8.93 10.72 -7.69
N VAL A 149 7.61 10.69 -7.54
CA VAL A 149 6.84 9.46 -7.28
C VAL A 149 6.30 8.90 -8.59
N PHE A 150 6.52 7.61 -8.85
CA PHE A 150 6.05 6.91 -10.04
C PHE A 150 5.27 5.67 -9.67
N GLU A 151 4.06 5.57 -10.19
CA GLU A 151 3.18 4.44 -9.99
C GLU A 151 3.47 3.34 -11.01
N PHE A 152 3.70 2.12 -10.51
CA PHE A 152 3.73 0.89 -11.29
C PHE A 152 2.38 0.20 -11.15
N LYS A 153 1.77 -0.14 -12.28
CA LYS A 153 0.46 -0.78 -12.33
C LYS A 153 0.60 -2.30 -12.40
N HIS A 154 -0.49 -3.01 -12.09
CA HIS A 154 -0.60 -4.43 -12.43
C HIS A 154 -0.31 -4.64 -13.91
N VAL A 155 0.34 -5.74 -14.23
CA VAL A 155 0.62 -6.10 -15.62
C VAL A 155 -0.54 -6.91 -16.16
N GLU A 156 -1.10 -6.44 -17.29
CA GLU A 156 -2.22 -7.12 -17.93
C GLU A 156 -1.81 -8.51 -18.42
N PRO A 157 -2.72 -9.51 -18.40
CA PRO A 157 -2.41 -10.89 -18.78
C PRO A 157 -1.78 -11.00 -20.16
N GLU A 158 -2.21 -10.21 -21.14
CA GLU A 158 -1.68 -10.22 -22.50
C GLU A 158 -0.21 -9.79 -22.57
N GLU A 159 0.21 -8.87 -21.69
CA GLU A 159 1.60 -8.45 -21.60
C GLU A 159 2.46 -9.50 -20.87
N ILE A 160 1.88 -10.23 -19.92
CA ILE A 160 2.53 -11.37 -19.28
C ILE A 160 2.71 -12.51 -20.28
N GLU A 161 1.69 -12.84 -21.07
CA GLU A 161 1.80 -13.83 -22.14
C GLU A 161 2.94 -13.53 -23.12
N LYS A 162 3.03 -12.28 -23.59
CA LYS A 162 4.14 -11.84 -24.45
C LYS A 162 5.50 -12.07 -23.79
N ARG A 163 5.62 -11.76 -22.50
CA ARG A 163 6.85 -11.97 -21.75
C ARG A 163 7.17 -13.45 -21.61
N LEU A 164 6.18 -14.29 -21.26
CA LEU A 164 6.34 -15.73 -21.17
C LEU A 164 6.80 -16.35 -22.48
N ARG A 165 6.21 -15.94 -23.62
CA ARG A 165 6.65 -16.41 -24.98
C ARG A 165 8.12 -16.07 -25.23
N ALA A 166 8.55 -14.85 -24.87
CA ALA A 166 9.95 -14.45 -25.02
C ALA A 166 10.89 -15.30 -24.14
N VAL A 167 10.48 -15.59 -22.89
CA VAL A 167 11.22 -16.46 -21.97
C VAL A 167 11.30 -17.90 -22.49
N ILE A 168 10.20 -18.46 -22.98
CA ILE A 168 10.17 -19.81 -23.55
C ILE A 168 11.13 -19.91 -24.76
N GLY A 169 11.07 -18.95 -25.67
CA GLY A 169 11.98 -18.91 -26.80
C GLY A 169 13.47 -18.79 -26.46
N GLN A 170 13.77 -18.13 -25.35
CA GLN A 170 15.14 -17.92 -24.86
C GLN A 170 15.70 -19.13 -24.10
N GLU A 171 14.93 -19.69 -23.17
CA GLU A 171 15.42 -20.69 -22.21
C GLU A 171 15.00 -22.13 -22.57
N TYR A 172 13.91 -22.28 -23.33
CA TYR A 172 13.32 -23.58 -23.71
C TYR A 172 12.98 -23.65 -25.19
N PRO A 173 13.97 -23.47 -26.11
CA PRO A 173 13.70 -23.30 -27.55
C PRO A 173 13.04 -24.51 -28.26
N GLY A 174 12.99 -25.68 -27.59
CA GLY A 174 12.30 -26.86 -28.10
C GLY A 174 10.96 -27.18 -27.46
N ALA A 175 10.61 -26.45 -26.37
CA ALA A 175 9.39 -26.75 -25.62
C ALA A 175 8.13 -26.37 -26.39
N THR A 176 7.08 -27.18 -26.22
CA THR A 176 5.73 -26.88 -26.69
C THR A 176 4.85 -26.42 -25.52
N VAL A 177 4.35 -25.20 -25.61
CA VAL A 177 3.38 -24.66 -24.63
C VAL A 177 2.13 -24.25 -25.37
N THR A 178 0.98 -24.84 -25.01
CA THR A 178 -0.29 -24.52 -25.67
C THR A 178 -0.72 -23.08 -25.35
N GLU A 179 -1.53 -22.47 -26.24
CA GLU A 179 -2.05 -21.11 -26.02
C GLU A 179 -2.87 -21.01 -24.74
N ASP A 180 -3.68 -22.05 -24.44
CA ASP A 180 -4.49 -22.13 -23.23
C ASP A 180 -3.61 -22.25 -21.97
N ALA A 181 -2.51 -23.03 -22.02
CA ALA A 181 -1.55 -23.11 -20.94
C ALA A 181 -0.83 -21.77 -20.69
N LEU A 182 -0.47 -21.07 -21.76
CA LEU A 182 0.17 -19.77 -21.65
C LEU A 182 -0.74 -18.72 -21.00
N ARG A 183 -2.03 -18.73 -21.40
CA ARG A 183 -3.05 -17.88 -20.77
C ARG A 183 -3.26 -18.25 -19.31
N ALA A 184 -3.39 -19.54 -19.00
CA ALA A 184 -3.54 -20.00 -17.62
C ALA A 184 -2.36 -19.59 -16.73
N LEU A 185 -1.11 -19.65 -17.23
CA LEU A 185 0.08 -19.17 -16.54
C LEU A 185 0.07 -17.66 -16.31
N ALA A 186 -0.43 -16.89 -17.28
CA ALA A 186 -0.53 -15.44 -17.16
C ALA A 186 -1.60 -15.03 -16.11
N ASP A 187 -2.78 -15.66 -16.20
CA ASP A 187 -3.90 -15.41 -15.26
C ASP A 187 -3.52 -15.81 -13.82
N ALA A 188 -2.85 -16.95 -13.65
CA ALA A 188 -2.39 -17.42 -12.35
C ALA A 188 -1.31 -16.52 -11.70
N GLY A 189 -0.63 -15.71 -12.50
CA GLY A 189 0.30 -14.68 -12.04
C GLY A 189 -0.41 -13.49 -11.41
N ALA A 190 -1.68 -13.24 -11.76
CA ALA A 190 -2.48 -12.15 -11.24
C ALA A 190 -1.78 -10.78 -11.28
N GLY A 191 -1.14 -10.46 -12.42
CA GLY A 191 -0.39 -9.21 -12.60
C GLY A 191 1.06 -9.22 -12.11
N ASP A 192 1.52 -10.30 -11.44
CA ASP A 192 2.92 -10.51 -11.02
C ASP A 192 3.68 -11.35 -12.05
N VAL A 193 4.51 -10.70 -12.87
CA VAL A 193 5.32 -11.35 -13.92
C VAL A 193 6.31 -12.35 -13.34
N ARG A 194 6.88 -12.09 -12.15
CA ARG A 194 7.83 -12.99 -11.50
C ARG A 194 7.16 -14.31 -11.13
N ARG A 195 5.94 -14.22 -10.60
CA ARG A 195 5.12 -15.38 -10.23
C ARG A 195 4.79 -16.22 -11.47
N SER A 196 4.36 -15.60 -12.57
CA SER A 196 4.08 -16.31 -13.83
C SER A 196 5.32 -17.03 -14.37
N ILE A 197 6.50 -16.40 -14.32
CA ILE A 197 7.77 -17.02 -14.76
C ILE A 197 8.16 -18.17 -13.82
N THR A 198 7.97 -18.03 -12.51
CA THR A 198 8.24 -19.12 -11.56
C THR A 198 7.31 -20.31 -11.78
N MET A 199 6.02 -20.05 -12.09
CA MET A 199 5.07 -21.12 -12.44
C MET A 199 5.43 -21.79 -13.76
N LEU A 200 5.89 -21.05 -14.75
CA LEU A 200 6.42 -21.61 -15.99
C LEU A 200 7.63 -22.52 -15.70
N GLU A 201 8.57 -22.13 -14.84
CA GLU A 201 9.73 -22.95 -14.45
C GLU A 201 9.29 -24.28 -13.82
N VAL A 202 8.28 -24.24 -12.93
CA VAL A 202 7.71 -25.45 -12.31
C VAL A 202 6.99 -26.32 -13.35
N ALA A 203 6.18 -25.70 -14.23
CA ALA A 203 5.47 -26.42 -15.28
C ALA A 203 6.43 -27.12 -16.23
N MET A 204 7.51 -26.45 -16.66
CA MET A 204 8.56 -27.05 -17.50
C MET A 204 9.27 -28.23 -16.82
N GLY A 205 9.45 -28.15 -15.49
CA GLY A 205 10.07 -29.23 -14.72
C GLY A 205 9.15 -30.44 -14.47
N ALA A 206 7.82 -30.24 -14.55
CA ALA A 206 6.81 -31.27 -14.30
C ALA A 206 6.21 -31.84 -15.62
N ALA A 207 6.50 -31.20 -16.76
CA ALA A 207 5.91 -31.57 -18.04
C ALA A 207 6.38 -32.93 -18.56
N ASP A 208 5.49 -33.65 -19.24
CA ASP A 208 5.86 -34.77 -20.07
C ASP A 208 6.68 -34.30 -21.27
N THR A 209 7.47 -35.18 -21.84
CA THR A 209 8.31 -34.88 -23.01
C THR A 209 7.75 -35.47 -24.30
N ASP A 210 7.91 -34.72 -25.38
CA ASP A 210 7.62 -35.23 -26.75
C ASP A 210 8.63 -36.33 -27.19
N GLU A 211 8.45 -36.85 -28.40
CA GLU A 211 9.34 -37.86 -29.01
C GLU A 211 10.80 -37.39 -29.13
N ASN A 212 11.04 -36.08 -29.09
CA ASN A 212 12.37 -35.47 -29.18
C ASN A 212 12.95 -35.13 -27.79
N GLY A 213 12.22 -35.42 -26.71
CA GLY A 213 12.62 -35.12 -25.34
C GLY A 213 12.36 -33.68 -24.91
N ASN A 214 11.56 -32.91 -25.64
CA ASN A 214 11.21 -31.55 -25.28
C ASN A 214 9.95 -31.49 -24.37
N PRO A 215 9.89 -30.58 -23.38
CA PRO A 215 8.72 -30.45 -22.53
C PRO A 215 7.48 -30.03 -23.29
N VAL A 216 6.32 -30.61 -22.93
CA VAL A 216 5.00 -30.27 -23.45
C VAL A 216 4.13 -29.80 -22.29
N VAL A 217 3.80 -28.52 -22.26
CA VAL A 217 2.96 -27.90 -21.22
C VAL A 217 1.59 -27.60 -21.80
N ASP A 218 0.56 -28.21 -21.24
CA ASP A 218 -0.84 -27.97 -21.56
C ASP A 218 -1.59 -27.30 -20.40
N ALA A 219 -2.86 -26.95 -20.65
CA ALA A 219 -3.69 -26.28 -19.63
C ALA A 219 -3.99 -27.20 -18.43
N GLU A 220 -4.15 -28.51 -18.64
CA GLU A 220 -4.45 -29.46 -17.55
C GLU A 220 -3.30 -29.53 -16.56
N LEU A 221 -2.06 -29.54 -17.03
CA LEU A 221 -0.87 -29.48 -16.17
C LEU A 221 -0.84 -28.17 -15.36
N VAL A 222 -1.07 -27.03 -16.01
CA VAL A 222 -1.09 -25.72 -15.32
C VAL A 222 -2.20 -25.67 -14.28
N ASP A 223 -3.40 -26.14 -14.61
CA ASP A 223 -4.53 -26.20 -13.68
C ASP A 223 -4.24 -27.12 -12.47
N SER A 224 -3.59 -28.25 -12.70
CA SER A 224 -3.18 -29.14 -11.60
C SER A 224 -2.17 -28.49 -10.66
N LEU A 225 -1.21 -27.76 -11.20
CA LEU A 225 -0.21 -27.01 -10.43
C LEU A 225 -0.86 -25.83 -9.68
N THR A 226 -1.76 -25.10 -10.32
CA THR A 226 -2.49 -23.98 -9.70
C THR A 226 -3.46 -24.47 -8.62
N SER A 227 -4.16 -25.56 -8.82
CA SER A 227 -5.08 -26.14 -7.83
C SER A 227 -4.34 -26.60 -6.56
N SER A 228 -3.16 -27.19 -6.70
CA SER A 228 -2.32 -27.60 -5.56
C SER A 228 -1.69 -26.41 -4.84
N VAL A 229 -1.47 -25.29 -5.51
CA VAL A 229 -0.91 -24.04 -4.95
C VAL A 229 -2.01 -23.12 -4.44
N SER A 230 -3.23 -23.17 -5.01
CA SER A 230 -4.37 -22.29 -4.68
C SER A 230 -4.96 -22.51 -3.30
N GLN A 231 -4.64 -23.63 -2.62
CA GLN A 231 -4.98 -23.78 -1.21
C GLN A 231 -4.15 -22.87 -0.28
N SER A 232 -3.12 -22.19 -0.80
CA SER A 232 -2.23 -21.36 0.01
C SER A 232 -2.06 -19.90 -0.47
N ASN A 233 -2.59 -19.51 -1.65
CA ASN A 233 -2.36 -18.17 -2.20
C ASN A 233 -3.64 -17.49 -2.65
N PHE A 234 -4.32 -16.86 -1.71
CA PHE A 234 -5.23 -15.76 -1.98
C PHE A 234 -4.42 -14.61 -2.62
N ASP A 235 -4.92 -14.08 -3.74
CA ASP A 235 -4.36 -12.89 -4.38
C ASP A 235 -4.54 -11.69 -3.42
N ARG A 236 -3.45 -11.30 -2.73
CA ARG A 236 -3.46 -10.22 -1.74
C ARG A 236 -3.64 -8.84 -2.35
N ASP A 237 -3.41 -8.70 -3.65
CA ASP A 237 -3.32 -7.42 -4.34
C ASP A 237 -4.28 -7.31 -5.54
N GLY A 238 -5.17 -8.29 -5.77
CA GLY A 238 -6.13 -8.31 -6.86
C GLY A 238 -7.48 -7.66 -6.52
N ASP A 239 -8.30 -7.41 -7.55
CA ASP A 239 -9.66 -6.85 -7.43
C ASP A 239 -10.53 -7.63 -6.43
N VAL A 240 -10.39 -8.97 -6.39
CA VAL A 240 -11.11 -9.86 -5.45
C VAL A 240 -10.75 -9.56 -4.00
N HIS A 241 -9.50 -9.21 -3.70
CA HIS A 241 -9.08 -8.84 -2.35
C HIS A 241 -9.74 -7.55 -1.86
N TYR A 242 -9.76 -6.50 -2.71
CA TYR A 242 -10.45 -5.25 -2.40
C TYR A 242 -11.96 -5.46 -2.27
N ASP A 243 -12.54 -6.32 -3.09
CA ASP A 243 -13.95 -6.69 -3.00
C ASP A 243 -14.27 -7.40 -1.68
N LEU A 244 -13.42 -8.32 -1.21
CA LEU A 244 -13.58 -8.98 0.08
C LEU A 244 -13.49 -8.02 1.27
N LEU A 245 -12.56 -7.08 1.25
CA LEU A 245 -12.48 -6.01 2.27
C LEU A 245 -13.72 -5.11 2.24
N SER A 246 -14.23 -4.81 1.05
CA SER A 246 -15.48 -4.07 0.86
C SER A 246 -16.69 -4.86 1.35
N CYS A 247 -16.75 -6.17 1.08
CA CYS A 247 -17.80 -7.06 1.57
C CYS A 247 -17.77 -7.15 3.10
N LEU A 248 -16.59 -7.29 3.72
CA LEU A 248 -16.44 -7.29 5.17
C LEU A 248 -17.01 -6.00 5.78
N GLN A 249 -16.62 -4.84 5.25
CA GLN A 249 -17.12 -3.56 5.74
C GLN A 249 -18.64 -3.42 5.54
N LYS A 250 -19.15 -3.74 4.36
CA LYS A 250 -20.59 -3.64 4.04
C LYS A 250 -21.43 -4.58 4.90
N SER A 251 -20.94 -5.79 5.19
CA SER A 251 -21.60 -6.75 6.09
C SER A 251 -21.69 -6.21 7.52
N ILE A 252 -20.59 -5.65 8.05
CA ILE A 252 -20.59 -5.03 9.37
C ILE A 252 -21.52 -3.81 9.40
N ARG A 253 -21.46 -2.94 8.40
CA ARG A 253 -22.34 -1.77 8.24
C ARG A 253 -23.81 -2.18 8.16
N GLY A 254 -24.09 -3.26 7.46
CA GLY A 254 -25.42 -3.87 7.33
C GLY A 254 -25.88 -4.68 8.55
N SER A 255 -25.06 -4.78 9.60
CA SER A 255 -25.35 -5.55 10.83
C SER A 255 -25.58 -7.03 10.56
N ASP A 256 -24.83 -7.62 9.65
CA ASP A 256 -24.81 -9.05 9.36
C ASP A 256 -23.51 -9.68 9.92
N PRO A 257 -23.54 -10.25 11.13
CA PRO A 257 -22.36 -10.85 11.75
C PRO A 257 -21.90 -12.15 11.06
N ASP A 258 -22.81 -12.91 10.45
CA ASP A 258 -22.45 -14.16 9.76
C ASP A 258 -21.66 -13.88 8.49
N ALA A 259 -22.14 -12.94 7.66
CA ALA A 259 -21.42 -12.49 6.48
C ALA A 259 -20.08 -11.83 6.86
N ALA A 260 -20.03 -11.02 7.92
CA ALA A 260 -18.81 -10.38 8.39
C ALA A 260 -17.74 -11.41 8.76
N VAL A 261 -18.10 -12.43 9.54
CA VAL A 261 -17.17 -13.52 9.93
C VAL A 261 -16.75 -14.34 8.70
N PHE A 262 -17.66 -14.59 7.77
CA PHE A 262 -17.35 -15.31 6.54
C PHE A 262 -16.31 -14.60 5.67
N TYR A 263 -16.51 -13.30 5.39
CA TYR A 263 -15.54 -12.54 4.58
C TYR A 263 -14.21 -12.32 5.31
N LEU A 264 -14.24 -12.16 6.65
CA LEU A 264 -13.03 -12.13 7.46
C LEU A 264 -12.25 -13.45 7.33
N ALA A 265 -12.94 -14.59 7.47
CA ALA A 265 -12.31 -15.90 7.34
C ALA A 265 -11.67 -16.09 5.97
N ARG A 266 -12.35 -15.68 4.90
CA ARG A 266 -11.79 -15.73 3.53
C ARG A 266 -10.50 -14.93 3.39
N LEU A 267 -10.42 -13.73 3.98
CA LEU A 267 -9.20 -12.89 3.97
C LEU A 267 -8.06 -13.56 4.75
N LEU A 268 -8.35 -14.12 5.93
CA LEU A 268 -7.36 -14.77 6.79
C LEU A 268 -6.85 -16.10 6.21
N GLU A 269 -7.72 -16.92 5.60
CA GLU A 269 -7.33 -18.13 4.87
C GLU A 269 -6.45 -17.78 3.66
N GLY A 270 -6.64 -16.62 3.05
CA GLY A 270 -5.74 -16.03 2.06
C GLY A 270 -4.40 -15.56 2.64
N GLY A 271 -4.19 -15.71 3.96
CA GLY A 271 -2.96 -15.30 4.66
C GLY A 271 -2.82 -13.79 4.85
N ASP A 272 -3.87 -12.98 4.56
CA ASP A 272 -3.85 -11.55 4.83
C ASP A 272 -4.33 -11.26 6.25
N LEU A 273 -3.40 -10.91 7.11
CA LEU A 273 -3.66 -10.48 8.48
C LEU A 273 -3.76 -8.94 8.58
N ILE A 274 -3.05 -8.22 7.71
CA ILE A 274 -2.81 -6.78 7.89
C ILE A 274 -4.03 -5.97 7.44
N SER A 275 -4.58 -6.25 6.26
CA SER A 275 -5.66 -5.46 5.70
C SER A 275 -6.97 -5.60 6.47
N PRO A 276 -7.39 -6.81 6.93
CA PRO A 276 -8.53 -6.95 7.84
C PRO A 276 -8.34 -6.18 9.15
N CYS A 277 -7.15 -6.23 9.76
CA CYS A 277 -6.85 -5.46 10.97
C CYS A 277 -7.06 -3.96 10.76
N ARG A 278 -6.51 -3.40 9.68
CA ARG A 278 -6.68 -1.98 9.32
C ARG A 278 -8.15 -1.65 9.06
N ARG A 279 -8.85 -2.49 8.31
CA ARG A 279 -10.25 -2.28 7.96
C ARG A 279 -11.16 -2.27 9.19
N LEU A 280 -10.98 -3.18 10.13
CA LEU A 280 -11.75 -3.23 11.38
C LEU A 280 -11.54 -1.96 12.23
N LEU A 281 -10.33 -1.41 12.29
CA LEU A 281 -10.04 -0.14 12.97
C LEU A 281 -10.76 1.04 12.30
N VAL A 282 -10.79 1.08 10.97
CA VAL A 282 -11.53 2.10 10.22
C VAL A 282 -13.04 1.99 10.51
N ILE A 283 -13.61 0.79 10.40
CA ILE A 283 -15.03 0.53 10.63
C ILE A 283 -15.45 0.95 12.06
N ALA A 284 -14.60 0.68 13.06
CA ALA A 284 -14.88 1.06 14.44
C ALA A 284 -15.08 2.57 14.62
N SER A 285 -14.46 3.39 13.79
CA SER A 285 -14.57 4.86 13.83
C SER A 285 -15.56 5.42 12.80
N GLU A 286 -15.62 4.83 11.59
CA GLU A 286 -16.43 5.28 10.46
C GLU A 286 -17.89 4.88 10.61
N ASP A 287 -18.16 3.60 10.91
CA ASP A 287 -19.52 3.02 10.90
C ASP A 287 -20.15 2.92 12.30
N ILE A 288 -19.33 2.86 13.35
CA ILE A 288 -19.79 2.73 14.75
C ILE A 288 -19.63 4.06 15.49
N GLY A 289 -18.42 4.62 15.49
CA GLY A 289 -18.11 5.94 16.02
C GLY A 289 -18.75 6.28 17.38
N PRO A 290 -19.42 7.42 17.47
CA PRO A 290 -20.04 7.89 18.72
C PRO A 290 -21.22 7.04 19.24
N ALA A 291 -21.78 6.16 18.40
CA ALA A 291 -22.85 5.26 18.84
C ALA A 291 -22.40 4.25 19.90
N TYR A 292 -21.15 3.77 19.78
CA TYR A 292 -20.52 2.89 20.76
C TYR A 292 -19.03 3.22 20.91
N PRO A 293 -18.67 4.24 21.71
CA PRO A 293 -17.28 4.74 21.81
C PRO A 293 -16.23 3.70 22.21
N MET A 294 -16.66 2.65 22.94
CA MET A 294 -15.75 1.56 23.35
C MET A 294 -15.34 0.65 22.18
N ALA A 295 -16.03 0.70 21.06
CA ALA A 295 -15.71 -0.14 19.90
C ALA A 295 -14.25 0.03 19.45
N ALA A 296 -13.77 1.27 19.33
CA ALA A 296 -12.40 1.56 18.92
C ALA A 296 -11.35 0.94 19.86
N VAL A 297 -11.58 1.01 21.19
CA VAL A 297 -10.68 0.45 22.20
C VAL A 297 -10.66 -1.09 22.12
N ILE A 298 -11.83 -1.70 22.02
CA ILE A 298 -11.95 -3.17 21.95
C ILE A 298 -11.28 -3.67 20.67
N VAL A 299 -11.56 -3.04 19.53
CA VAL A 299 -10.99 -3.45 18.23
C VAL A 299 -9.47 -3.26 18.21
N GLN A 300 -8.95 -2.16 18.78
CA GLN A 300 -7.51 -1.95 18.92
C GLN A 300 -6.86 -3.10 19.71
N SER A 301 -7.43 -3.48 20.85
CA SER A 301 -6.93 -4.60 21.65
C SER A 301 -6.99 -5.94 20.91
N CYS A 302 -8.07 -6.20 20.18
CA CYS A 302 -8.19 -7.40 19.34
C CYS A 302 -7.15 -7.44 18.22
N VAL A 303 -6.90 -6.30 17.58
CA VAL A 303 -5.90 -6.17 16.50
C VAL A 303 -4.48 -6.36 17.04
N GLU A 304 -4.17 -5.80 18.21
CA GLU A 304 -2.86 -6.00 18.86
C GLU A 304 -2.65 -7.48 19.21
N ALA A 305 -3.64 -8.11 19.84
CA ALA A 305 -3.59 -9.55 20.13
C ALA A 305 -3.41 -10.39 18.85
N ALA A 306 -4.14 -10.08 17.79
CA ALA A 306 -4.02 -10.80 16.53
C ALA A 306 -2.62 -10.68 15.90
N ARG A 307 -1.99 -9.51 15.99
CA ARG A 307 -0.62 -9.30 15.49
C ARG A 307 0.43 -10.03 16.31
N GLU A 308 0.23 -10.14 17.62
CA GLU A 308 1.13 -10.86 18.53
C GLU A 308 1.01 -12.37 18.34
N LEU A 309 -0.21 -12.90 18.20
CA LEU A 309 -0.47 -14.32 18.01
C LEU A 309 -0.06 -14.84 16.62
N GLY A 310 -0.29 -14.04 15.59
CA GLY A 310 -0.13 -14.49 14.21
C GLY A 310 -1.20 -15.50 13.76
N LEU A 311 -1.14 -15.94 12.50
CA LEU A 311 -2.01 -17.00 11.98
C LEU A 311 -1.48 -18.38 12.42
N PRO A 312 -2.37 -19.33 12.74
CA PRO A 312 -3.84 -19.28 12.56
C PRO A 312 -4.62 -18.69 13.74
N GLU A 313 -4.03 -18.46 14.92
CA GLU A 313 -4.72 -18.04 16.15
C GLU A 313 -5.28 -16.62 16.08
N ALA A 314 -4.69 -15.74 15.28
CA ALA A 314 -5.16 -14.37 15.04
C ALA A 314 -6.64 -14.29 14.64
N ARG A 315 -7.19 -15.35 14.02
CA ARG A 315 -8.61 -15.44 13.64
C ARG A 315 -9.57 -15.26 14.81
N ILE A 316 -9.17 -15.68 16.02
CA ILE A 316 -10.02 -15.66 17.21
C ILE A 316 -10.30 -14.22 17.69
N PRO A 317 -9.31 -13.39 18.02
CA PRO A 317 -9.56 -12.00 18.39
C PRO A 317 -10.16 -11.17 17.25
N LEU A 318 -9.84 -11.43 15.99
CA LEU A 318 -10.43 -10.69 14.87
C LEU A 318 -11.90 -11.05 14.63
N ALA A 319 -12.29 -12.32 14.80
CA ALA A 319 -13.71 -12.74 14.75
C ALA A 319 -14.52 -12.04 15.87
N ASN A 320 -13.95 -11.97 17.09
CA ASN A 320 -14.58 -11.23 18.19
C ASN A 320 -14.79 -9.76 17.83
N ALA A 321 -13.78 -9.09 17.27
CA ALA A 321 -13.90 -7.70 16.81
C ALA A 321 -14.99 -7.55 15.73
N ALA A 322 -15.03 -8.42 14.72
CA ALA A 322 -16.01 -8.37 13.64
C ALA A 322 -17.44 -8.55 14.16
N VAL A 323 -17.69 -9.51 15.07
CA VAL A 323 -19.01 -9.74 15.68
C VAL A 323 -19.44 -8.54 16.52
N ILE A 324 -18.57 -7.99 17.35
CA ILE A 324 -18.86 -6.80 18.15
C ILE A 324 -19.24 -5.62 17.25
N LEU A 325 -18.48 -5.36 16.19
CA LEU A 325 -18.77 -4.29 15.26
C LEU A 325 -20.07 -4.52 14.49
N ALA A 326 -20.33 -5.74 14.04
CA ALA A 326 -21.55 -6.06 13.30
C ALA A 326 -22.81 -5.91 14.17
N THR A 327 -22.72 -6.22 15.45
CA THR A 327 -23.87 -6.16 16.39
C THR A 327 -24.00 -4.82 17.13
N ALA A 328 -23.01 -3.95 17.06
CA ALA A 328 -23.03 -2.61 17.69
C ALA A 328 -24.04 -1.67 16.99
N PRO A 329 -24.59 -0.67 17.71
CA PRO A 329 -25.33 0.41 17.07
C PRO A 329 -24.42 1.18 16.13
N LYS A 330 -24.98 1.69 15.01
CA LYS A 330 -24.26 2.34 13.94
C LYS A 330 -24.38 3.86 14.01
N SER A 331 -23.30 4.58 13.67
CA SER A 331 -23.32 6.01 13.45
C SER A 331 -22.17 6.41 12.52
N ASN A 332 -22.49 7.20 11.53
CA ASN A 332 -21.54 7.84 10.63
C ASN A 332 -21.40 9.36 10.92
N SER A 333 -21.93 9.84 12.04
CA SER A 333 -21.97 11.27 12.36
C SER A 333 -20.59 11.93 12.39
N ALA A 334 -19.57 11.20 12.86
CA ALA A 334 -18.20 11.73 12.95
C ALA A 334 -17.54 11.85 11.57
N ILE A 335 -17.68 10.83 10.70
CA ILE A 335 -17.11 10.88 9.34
C ILE A 335 -17.84 11.95 8.51
N SER A 336 -19.17 12.02 8.57
CA SER A 336 -19.93 13.06 7.87
C SER A 336 -19.50 14.48 8.31
N ALA A 337 -19.21 14.67 9.59
CA ALA A 337 -18.76 15.96 10.10
C ALA A 337 -17.39 16.38 9.57
N ILE A 338 -16.42 15.46 9.54
CA ILE A 338 -15.08 15.79 9.02
C ILE A 338 -15.09 15.96 7.50
N ASP A 339 -15.89 15.19 6.77
CA ASP A 339 -16.03 15.33 5.32
C ASP A 339 -16.62 16.69 4.95
N ALA A 340 -17.71 17.11 5.62
CA ALA A 340 -18.31 18.42 5.41
C ALA A 340 -17.34 19.57 5.76
N ALA A 341 -16.53 19.42 6.80
CA ALA A 341 -15.50 20.42 7.11
C ALA A 341 -14.38 20.46 6.06
N THR A 342 -13.98 19.31 5.53
CA THR A 342 -12.97 19.18 4.48
C THR A 342 -13.45 19.82 3.17
N GLU A 343 -14.70 19.64 2.80
CA GLU A 343 -15.31 20.31 1.63
C GLU A 343 -15.22 21.83 1.71
N GLU A 344 -15.47 22.42 2.88
CA GLU A 344 -15.33 23.87 3.06
C GLU A 344 -13.87 24.34 2.88
N ILE A 345 -12.92 23.56 3.38
CA ILE A 345 -11.49 23.86 3.20
C ILE A 345 -11.11 23.81 1.72
N HIS A 346 -11.57 22.79 0.99
CA HIS A 346 -11.35 22.66 -0.44
C HIS A 346 -12.02 23.80 -1.25
N ALA A 347 -13.14 24.32 -0.75
CA ALA A 347 -13.79 25.51 -1.32
C ALA A 347 -13.06 26.82 -1.01
N GLY A 348 -11.99 26.78 -0.21
CA GLY A 348 -11.17 27.93 0.14
C GLY A 348 -11.66 28.71 1.35
N HIS A 349 -12.63 28.18 2.09
CA HIS A 349 -13.15 28.80 3.32
C HIS A 349 -12.27 28.47 4.54
N GLY A 350 -12.45 29.22 5.62
CA GLY A 350 -11.83 28.96 6.93
C GLY A 350 -10.34 29.27 7.01
N THR A 351 -9.78 30.08 6.10
CA THR A 351 -8.34 30.39 6.07
C THR A 351 -7.89 31.30 7.23
N GLU A 352 -8.79 32.11 7.77
CA GLU A 352 -8.51 33.07 8.84
C GLU A 352 -8.87 32.49 10.22
N ILE A 353 -7.89 32.38 11.11
CA ILE A 353 -8.11 31.94 12.51
C ILE A 353 -8.61 33.13 13.35
N PRO A 354 -9.68 32.98 14.17
CA PRO A 354 -10.15 34.00 15.07
C PRO A 354 -9.04 34.55 16.00
N LYS A 355 -8.92 35.87 16.10
CA LYS A 355 -7.80 36.55 16.79
C LYS A 355 -7.60 36.10 18.23
N HIS A 356 -8.69 35.85 18.95
CA HIS A 356 -8.66 35.41 20.36
C HIS A 356 -8.20 33.96 20.55
N LEU A 357 -8.15 33.15 19.46
CA LEU A 357 -7.65 31.76 19.47
C LEU A 357 -6.19 31.68 19.02
N ARG A 358 -5.58 32.75 18.52
CA ARG A 358 -4.20 32.73 18.00
C ARG A 358 -3.17 32.73 19.13
N SER A 359 -2.23 31.80 19.09
CA SER A 359 -1.02 31.78 19.94
C SER A 359 0.00 32.84 19.47
N PRO A 360 0.85 33.42 20.34
CA PRO A 360 0.92 33.22 21.79
C PRO A 360 0.06 34.20 22.63
N LYS A 361 -0.64 35.16 22.00
CA LYS A 361 -1.43 36.17 22.71
C LYS A 361 -2.92 35.87 22.51
N PHE A 362 -3.50 35.10 23.41
CA PHE A 362 -4.94 34.81 23.47
C PHE A 362 -5.78 35.99 23.94
N THR A 363 -5.59 37.16 23.30
CA THR A 363 -6.26 38.39 23.74
C THR A 363 -7.77 38.30 23.50
N GLY A 364 -8.54 38.30 24.58
CA GLY A 364 -10.00 38.19 24.52
C GLY A 364 -10.56 36.77 24.58
N TYR A 365 -9.71 35.74 24.70
CA TYR A 365 -10.17 34.38 24.94
C TYR A 365 -10.81 34.23 26.33
N LYS A 366 -12.04 33.70 26.33
CA LYS A 366 -12.75 33.38 27.57
C LYS A 366 -12.48 31.90 27.91
N TYR A 367 -11.82 31.65 29.03
CA TYR A 367 -11.48 30.29 29.45
C TYR A 367 -12.71 29.56 30.00
N PRO A 368 -13.29 28.54 29.36
CA PRO A 368 -14.57 27.93 29.74
C PRO A 368 -14.59 27.39 31.17
N HIS A 369 -13.48 26.83 31.68
CA HIS A 369 -13.40 26.32 33.05
C HIS A 369 -13.54 27.37 34.14
N ALA A 370 -13.41 28.65 33.81
CA ALA A 370 -13.66 29.76 34.75
C ALA A 370 -15.15 30.14 34.85
N TYR A 371 -16.04 29.50 34.09
CA TYR A 371 -17.47 29.81 34.05
C TYR A 371 -18.32 28.63 34.54
N PRO A 372 -19.53 28.90 35.07
CA PRO A 372 -20.46 27.86 35.48
C PRO A 372 -20.76 26.87 34.38
N GLY A 373 -20.78 25.57 34.70
CA GLY A 373 -21.00 24.51 33.72
C GLY A 373 -19.85 24.30 32.74
N HIS A 374 -18.68 24.97 32.98
CA HIS A 374 -17.51 24.92 32.10
C HIS A 374 -17.82 25.32 30.64
N TRP A 375 -18.75 26.24 30.48
CA TRP A 375 -19.17 26.75 29.17
C TRP A 375 -19.33 28.28 29.19
N VAL A 376 -18.97 28.90 28.07
CA VAL A 376 -19.17 30.33 27.82
C VAL A 376 -19.38 30.57 26.36
N GLU A 377 -20.30 31.46 26.02
CA GLU A 377 -20.53 31.82 24.62
C GLU A 377 -19.35 32.59 24.04
N GLN A 378 -18.71 31.98 23.06
CA GLN A 378 -17.69 32.62 22.20
C GLN A 378 -17.62 31.93 20.87
N GLN A 379 -17.10 32.61 19.86
CA GLN A 379 -16.93 32.06 18.50
C GLN A 379 -15.63 31.27 18.41
N TYR A 380 -15.69 30.04 17.87
CA TYR A 380 -14.54 29.18 17.64
C TYR A 380 -14.23 28.99 16.16
N LEU A 381 -15.24 29.02 15.29
CA LEU A 381 -15.05 28.94 13.84
C LEU A 381 -14.56 30.28 13.27
N PRO A 382 -13.84 30.26 12.13
CA PRO A 382 -13.56 31.45 11.32
C PRO A 382 -14.80 32.30 11.03
N ASP A 383 -14.61 33.57 10.73
CA ASP A 383 -15.73 34.51 10.53
C ASP A 383 -16.61 34.15 9.33
N ASP A 384 -15.99 33.61 8.26
CA ASP A 384 -16.66 33.13 7.04
C ASP A 384 -17.45 31.83 7.25
N LEU A 385 -17.16 31.09 8.33
CA LEU A 385 -17.85 29.86 8.74
C LEU A 385 -18.73 30.05 9.98
N LYS A 386 -18.95 31.28 10.39
CA LYS A 386 -19.74 31.59 11.59
C LYS A 386 -21.15 31.02 11.49
N GLY A 387 -21.54 30.24 12.51
CA GLY A 387 -22.85 29.62 12.61
C GLY A 387 -23.02 28.33 11.80
N LYS A 388 -21.99 27.93 11.05
CA LYS A 388 -22.04 26.66 10.33
C LYS A 388 -21.99 25.49 11.33
N LYS A 389 -22.69 24.41 11.02
CA LYS A 389 -22.69 23.17 11.79
C LYS A 389 -22.16 22.06 10.90
N PHE A 390 -21.15 21.36 11.39
CA PHE A 390 -20.58 20.19 10.73
C PHE A 390 -21.04 18.90 11.40
N TYR A 391 -21.16 18.89 12.73
CA TYR A 391 -21.53 17.72 13.48
C TYR A 391 -23.04 17.74 13.81
N GLU A 392 -23.71 16.65 13.50
CA GLU A 392 -25.09 16.37 13.87
C GLU A 392 -25.15 15.08 14.69
N PHE A 393 -25.88 15.10 15.78
CA PHE A 393 -26.03 13.93 16.66
C PHE A 393 -26.89 12.87 15.98
N GLY A 394 -26.40 11.64 15.93
CA GLY A 394 -27.16 10.49 15.45
C GLY A 394 -28.35 10.15 16.36
N GLU A 395 -29.27 9.37 15.84
CA GLU A 395 -30.52 9.02 16.57
C GLU A 395 -30.33 7.90 17.63
N ASN A 396 -29.15 7.30 17.70
CA ASN A 396 -28.86 6.25 18.67
C ASN A 396 -28.84 6.78 20.14
N LYS A 397 -29.07 5.89 21.10
CA LYS A 397 -29.21 6.21 22.51
C LYS A 397 -28.00 7.00 23.07
N THR A 398 -26.78 6.65 22.67
CA THR A 398 -25.55 7.26 23.19
C THR A 398 -25.43 8.71 22.74
N GLU A 399 -25.64 8.98 21.44
CA GLU A 399 -25.56 10.33 20.89
C GLU A 399 -26.73 11.21 21.35
N GLN A 400 -27.93 10.65 21.51
CA GLN A 400 -29.05 11.42 22.08
C GLN A 400 -28.83 11.80 23.55
N ALA A 401 -28.21 10.93 24.34
CA ALA A 401 -27.78 11.28 25.70
C ALA A 401 -26.71 12.39 25.72
N ALA A 402 -25.74 12.31 24.80
CA ALA A 402 -24.72 13.34 24.63
C ALA A 402 -25.35 14.67 24.16
N LYS A 403 -26.32 14.63 23.24
CA LYS A 403 -27.08 15.80 22.79
C LYS A 403 -27.81 16.48 23.93
N ALA A 404 -28.53 15.73 24.74
CA ALA A 404 -29.26 16.25 25.89
C ALA A 404 -28.31 16.94 26.90
N TYR A 405 -27.15 16.34 27.17
CA TYR A 405 -26.12 16.97 28.01
C TYR A 405 -25.56 18.25 27.38
N PHE A 406 -25.24 18.22 26.08
CA PHE A 406 -24.73 19.36 25.33
C PHE A 406 -25.72 20.55 25.32
N GLU A 407 -27.00 20.28 25.11
CA GLU A 407 -28.05 21.30 25.14
C GLU A 407 -28.22 21.88 26.54
N LYS A 408 -28.16 21.04 27.60
CA LYS A 408 -28.23 21.47 28.98
C LYS A 408 -27.12 22.45 29.36
N ILE A 409 -25.86 22.19 28.93
CA ILE A 409 -24.74 23.10 29.25
C ILE A 409 -24.80 24.39 28.44
N LYS A 410 -25.34 24.37 27.22
CA LYS A 410 -25.49 25.57 26.38
C LYS A 410 -26.76 26.37 26.68
N GLY A 411 -27.82 25.68 27.07
CA GLY A 411 -29.11 26.28 27.39
C GLY A 411 -29.31 26.65 28.84
N GLY A 412 -28.27 26.54 29.67
CA GLY A 412 -28.36 26.71 31.12
C GLY A 412 -28.94 28.07 31.56
N LYS A 413 -30.26 28.07 31.77
CA LYS A 413 -31.00 28.93 32.68
C LYS A 413 -31.42 28.10 33.86
#